data_644f98908bd782fe980158fed3ab5ccc
#
_entry.id   644f98908bd782fe980158fed3ab5ccc
#
_cell.length_a   1.000
_cell.length_b   1.000
_cell.length_c   1.000
_cell.angle_alpha   90.00
_cell.angle_beta   90.00
_cell.angle_gamma   90.00
#
_symmetry.space_group_name_H-M   'P 1'
#
loop_
_entity.id
_entity.type
_entity.pdbx_description
1 polymer ?
#
loop_
_entity_poly.entity_id
_entity_poly.type
_entity_poly.pdbx_seq_one_letter_code
_entity_poly.pdbx_strand_id
1 'polypeptide(L)'
;YFSEYGPYVAGLDAQLEIVPADTETFQPNFDKLEQMLDETVAAVLINTPNNPSGVAYSCASMQRLGDILRAKSAAFGHEVFLISDEPYREIRYAGAEHPYPAAYYDNTLTCYSFSKSMSLPGERIGYVAVNPKAEGADILVDMMAQISRGTGHNCPPSLIQQAVAQCIDCTSDLSVYETNMNLLYNKLVELGFTVVKPGGTFYIFPKCLESDSMAFCEKAKEFDLLLVPGDGFGVPGYFRMAYCIDTEKVQRSLAALEKLAAAYQK
;
A
#
# COMPACT_ATOMS: atom_id res chain seq x y z
N TYR A 1 -1.03 -7.49 0.13
CA TYR A 1 -1.89 -6.66 -0.73
C TYR A 1 -3.03 -6.02 0.09
N PHE A 2 -3.68 -5.01 -0.46
CA PHE A 2 -4.87 -4.42 0.15
C PHE A 2 -6.12 -5.24 -0.21
N SER A 3 -6.89 -5.65 0.79
CA SER A 3 -7.98 -6.64 0.64
C SER A 3 -9.10 -6.20 -0.33
N GLU A 4 -9.34 -4.89 -0.47
CA GLU A 4 -10.40 -4.36 -1.33
C GLU A 4 -10.15 -4.56 -2.84
N TYR A 5 -8.91 -4.89 -3.24
CA TYR A 5 -8.64 -5.21 -4.66
C TYR A 5 -9.42 -6.44 -5.13
N GLY A 6 -9.66 -7.42 -4.24
CA GLY A 6 -10.44 -8.61 -4.57
C GLY A 6 -11.85 -8.29 -5.07
N PRO A 7 -12.68 -7.59 -4.27
CA PRO A 7 -14.01 -7.15 -4.71
C PRO A 7 -14.01 -6.29 -5.98
N TYR A 8 -13.03 -5.42 -6.17
CA TYR A 8 -12.96 -4.58 -7.38
C TYR A 8 -12.74 -5.40 -8.65
N VAL A 9 -11.81 -6.36 -8.59
CA VAL A 9 -11.50 -7.22 -9.75
C VAL A 9 -12.62 -8.22 -10.02
N ALA A 10 -13.19 -8.82 -8.97
CA ALA A 10 -14.28 -9.80 -9.11
C ALA A 10 -15.53 -9.20 -9.77
N GLY A 11 -15.80 -7.90 -9.54
CA GLY A 11 -16.92 -7.20 -10.18
C GLY A 11 -16.78 -7.01 -11.71
N LEU A 12 -15.61 -7.33 -12.28
CA LEU A 12 -15.30 -7.17 -13.70
C LEU A 12 -15.14 -8.50 -14.44
N ASP A 13 -15.59 -9.62 -13.87
CA ASP A 13 -15.33 -10.98 -14.38
C ASP A 13 -13.84 -11.28 -14.61
N ALA A 14 -12.96 -10.57 -13.91
CA ALA A 14 -11.53 -10.79 -13.92
C ALA A 14 -11.07 -11.58 -12.70
N GLN A 15 -9.92 -12.21 -12.78
CA GLN A 15 -9.32 -12.97 -11.68
C GLN A 15 -8.17 -12.14 -11.08
N LEU A 16 -8.13 -12.10 -9.75
CA LEU A 16 -7.02 -11.52 -9.01
C LEU A 16 -6.11 -12.65 -8.52
N GLU A 17 -4.90 -12.69 -9.06
CA GLU A 17 -3.84 -13.56 -8.55
C GLU A 17 -2.90 -12.78 -7.65
N ILE A 18 -2.53 -13.39 -6.52
CA ILE A 18 -1.74 -12.73 -5.49
C ILE A 18 -0.34 -13.31 -5.50
N VAL A 19 0.63 -12.47 -5.84
CA VAL A 19 2.05 -12.83 -5.71
C VAL A 19 2.39 -12.93 -4.22
N PRO A 20 2.88 -14.08 -3.72
CA PRO A 20 3.25 -14.24 -2.33
C PRO A 20 4.30 -13.21 -1.89
N ALA A 21 4.11 -12.64 -0.70
CA ALA A 21 5.03 -11.63 -0.18
C ALA A 21 6.43 -12.21 0.09
N ASP A 22 7.45 -11.43 -0.21
CA ASP A 22 8.76 -11.57 0.41
C ASP A 22 8.68 -10.96 1.82
N THR A 23 8.62 -11.79 2.84
CA THR A 23 8.44 -11.34 4.22
C THR A 23 9.73 -10.87 4.90
N GLU A 24 10.88 -10.98 4.24
CA GLU A 24 12.16 -10.47 4.76
C GLU A 24 12.29 -8.97 4.49
N THR A 25 11.86 -8.54 3.31
CA THR A 25 12.04 -7.15 2.86
C THR A 25 10.75 -6.41 2.55
N PHE A 26 9.68 -7.12 2.27
CA PHE A 26 8.42 -6.63 1.68
C PHE A 26 8.62 -5.85 0.37
N GLN A 27 9.77 -6.03 -0.31
CA GLN A 27 9.91 -5.67 -1.73
C GLN A 27 9.13 -6.68 -2.59
N PRO A 28 8.86 -6.39 -3.88
CA PRO A 28 8.18 -7.34 -4.74
C PRO A 28 8.92 -8.67 -4.83
N ASN A 29 8.21 -9.78 -4.67
CA ASN A 29 8.76 -11.11 -4.86
C ASN A 29 8.87 -11.43 -6.35
N PHE A 30 9.97 -10.99 -6.97
CA PHE A 30 10.14 -11.07 -8.41
C PHE A 30 10.18 -12.50 -8.94
N ASP A 31 10.76 -13.43 -8.19
CA ASP A 31 10.86 -14.82 -8.64
C ASP A 31 9.47 -15.47 -8.73
N LYS A 32 8.57 -15.13 -7.80
CA LYS A 32 7.17 -15.56 -7.87
C LYS A 32 6.38 -14.79 -8.92
N LEU A 33 6.59 -13.50 -9.04
CA LEU A 33 5.95 -12.69 -10.08
C LEU A 33 6.26 -13.24 -11.48
N GLU A 34 7.54 -13.48 -11.79
CA GLU A 34 7.95 -14.00 -13.09
C GLU A 34 7.37 -15.38 -13.43
N GLN A 35 7.20 -16.24 -12.38
CA GLN A 35 6.57 -17.56 -12.52
C GLN A 35 5.06 -17.47 -12.74
N MET A 36 4.39 -16.48 -12.18
CA MET A 36 2.93 -16.31 -12.26
C MET A 36 2.48 -15.52 -13.49
N LEU A 37 3.38 -14.74 -14.11
CA LEU A 37 3.06 -13.98 -15.32
C LEU A 37 2.99 -14.90 -16.53
N ASP A 38 1.78 -15.09 -17.05
CA ASP A 38 1.47 -15.80 -18.29
C ASP A 38 0.72 -14.88 -19.29
N GLU A 39 0.38 -15.43 -20.44
CA GLU A 39 -0.26 -14.72 -21.55
C GLU A 39 -1.70 -14.25 -21.27
N THR A 40 -2.30 -14.65 -20.16
CA THR A 40 -3.65 -14.22 -19.75
C THR A 40 -3.63 -12.98 -18.85
N VAL A 41 -2.44 -12.58 -18.37
CA VAL A 41 -2.29 -11.45 -17.46
C VAL A 41 -2.39 -10.13 -18.21
N ALA A 42 -3.41 -9.34 -17.92
CA ALA A 42 -3.60 -8.01 -18.51
C ALA A 42 -2.89 -6.88 -17.73
N ALA A 43 -2.73 -7.03 -16.42
CA ALA A 43 -2.12 -5.99 -15.60
C ALA A 43 -1.46 -6.55 -14.33
N VAL A 44 -0.44 -5.85 -13.85
CA VAL A 44 0.13 -6.02 -12.51
C VAL A 44 -0.25 -4.81 -11.66
N LEU A 45 -0.79 -5.05 -10.46
CA LEU A 45 -1.15 -4.00 -9.53
C LEU A 45 -0.15 -3.95 -8.38
N ILE A 46 0.39 -2.77 -8.10
CA ILE A 46 1.28 -2.51 -6.97
C ILE A 46 0.71 -1.40 -6.10
N ASN A 47 1.11 -1.40 -4.81
CA ASN A 47 0.83 -0.31 -3.89
C ASN A 47 2.13 0.09 -3.18
N THR A 48 2.61 1.31 -3.44
CA THR A 48 3.87 1.81 -2.88
C THR A 48 3.82 3.32 -2.61
N PRO A 49 4.15 3.78 -1.39
CA PRO A 49 4.42 3.02 -0.17
C PRO A 49 3.27 2.10 0.21
N ASN A 50 3.57 0.92 0.75
CA ASN A 50 2.64 -0.22 0.79
C ASN A 50 1.76 -0.25 2.05
N ASN A 51 0.49 -0.55 1.88
CA ASN A 51 -0.41 -1.01 2.92
C ASN A 51 -0.58 -2.54 2.78
N PRO A 52 -0.17 -3.38 3.75
CA PRO A 52 0.02 -3.07 5.18
C PRO A 52 1.47 -2.85 5.63
N SER A 53 2.48 -3.16 4.81
CA SER A 53 3.87 -3.31 5.28
C SER A 53 4.55 -1.99 5.69
N GLY A 54 4.07 -0.84 5.18
CA GLY A 54 4.73 0.45 5.33
C GLY A 54 6.00 0.60 4.46
N VAL A 55 6.39 -0.43 3.72
CA VAL A 55 7.60 -0.41 2.90
C VAL A 55 7.37 0.37 1.61
N ALA A 56 8.30 1.25 1.28
CA ALA A 56 8.41 1.85 -0.05
C ALA A 56 9.29 0.97 -0.93
N TYR A 57 8.89 0.78 -2.19
CA TYR A 57 9.70 0.02 -3.13
C TYR A 57 10.92 0.83 -3.56
N SER A 58 12.05 0.14 -3.75
CA SER A 58 13.30 0.78 -4.16
C SER A 58 13.32 1.14 -5.65
N CYS A 59 14.21 2.06 -6.04
CA CYS A 59 14.46 2.35 -7.45
C CYS A 59 14.89 1.10 -8.23
N ALA A 60 15.71 0.24 -7.61
CA ALA A 60 16.13 -1.04 -8.19
C ALA A 60 14.93 -1.98 -8.40
N SER A 61 14.01 -2.05 -7.44
CA SER A 61 12.77 -2.83 -7.56
C SER A 61 11.89 -2.31 -8.70
N MET A 62 11.74 -1.00 -8.83
CA MET A 62 10.95 -0.41 -9.92
C MET A 62 11.59 -0.66 -11.29
N GLN A 63 12.91 -0.55 -11.39
CA GLN A 63 13.63 -0.87 -12.63
C GLN A 63 13.42 -2.33 -13.03
N ARG A 64 13.64 -3.27 -12.08
CA ARG A 64 13.44 -4.71 -12.33
C ARG A 64 12.01 -5.02 -12.74
N LEU A 65 11.01 -4.42 -12.06
CA LEU A 65 9.60 -4.60 -12.43
C LEU A 65 9.34 -4.14 -13.87
N GLY A 66 9.79 -2.94 -14.23
CA GLY A 66 9.64 -2.41 -15.58
C GLY A 66 10.31 -3.30 -16.64
N ASP A 67 11.49 -3.86 -16.34
CA ASP A 67 12.20 -4.76 -17.25
C ASP A 67 11.45 -6.08 -17.45
N ILE A 68 10.92 -6.67 -16.36
CA ILE A 68 10.09 -7.88 -16.42
C ILE A 68 8.83 -7.63 -17.27
N LEU A 69 8.11 -6.54 -17.03
CA LEU A 69 6.87 -6.24 -17.74
C LEU A 69 7.13 -6.02 -19.24
N ARG A 70 8.20 -5.30 -19.61
CA ARG A 70 8.59 -5.14 -21.04
C ARG A 70 8.91 -6.48 -21.69
N ALA A 71 9.67 -7.34 -21.02
CA ALA A 71 10.04 -8.64 -21.56
C ALA A 71 8.81 -9.55 -21.72
N LYS A 72 7.91 -9.55 -20.75
CA LYS A 72 6.67 -10.35 -20.79
C LYS A 72 5.69 -9.84 -21.83
N SER A 73 5.46 -8.53 -21.95
CA SER A 73 4.63 -7.94 -23.01
C SER A 73 5.12 -8.34 -24.39
N ALA A 74 6.44 -8.25 -24.63
CA ALA A 74 7.03 -8.68 -25.90
C ALA A 74 6.85 -10.18 -26.17
N ALA A 75 6.95 -11.03 -25.14
CA ALA A 75 6.78 -12.47 -25.26
C ALA A 75 5.32 -12.88 -25.51
N PHE A 76 4.37 -12.20 -24.87
CA PHE A 76 2.93 -12.49 -24.99
C PHE A 76 2.29 -11.89 -26.25
N GLY A 77 2.92 -10.90 -26.88
CA GLY A 77 2.39 -10.19 -28.03
C GLY A 77 1.26 -9.21 -27.70
N HIS A 78 1.12 -8.84 -26.45
CA HIS A 78 0.22 -7.79 -25.97
C HIS A 78 0.85 -7.07 -24.74
N GLU A 79 0.38 -5.86 -24.46
CA GLU A 79 0.88 -5.09 -23.33
C GLU A 79 0.33 -5.58 -21.99
N VAL A 80 1.22 -5.74 -21.02
CA VAL A 80 0.87 -5.96 -19.61
C VAL A 80 0.95 -4.62 -18.89
N PHE A 81 -0.17 -4.06 -18.47
CA PHE A 81 -0.19 -2.75 -17.81
C PHE A 81 0.29 -2.82 -16.36
N LEU A 82 0.87 -1.72 -15.87
CA LEU A 82 1.17 -1.51 -14.47
C LEU A 82 0.13 -0.56 -13.87
N ILE A 83 -0.63 -1.03 -12.89
CA ILE A 83 -1.52 -0.19 -12.09
C ILE A 83 -0.80 0.11 -10.77
N SER A 84 -0.43 1.37 -10.58
CA SER A 84 0.26 1.84 -9.38
C SER A 84 -0.70 2.59 -8.47
N ASP A 85 -1.04 1.99 -7.33
CA ASP A 85 -1.88 2.60 -6.29
C ASP A 85 -0.99 3.36 -5.30
N GLU A 86 -1.05 4.70 -5.32
CA GLU A 86 -0.10 5.60 -4.66
C GLU A 86 -0.74 6.58 -3.66
N PRO A 87 -1.72 6.20 -2.83
CA PRO A 87 -2.38 7.14 -1.92
C PRO A 87 -1.47 7.65 -0.79
N TYR A 88 -0.30 7.01 -0.60
CA TYR A 88 0.67 7.35 0.44
C TYR A 88 1.92 8.04 -0.10
N ARG A 89 1.95 8.47 -1.36
CA ARG A 89 3.13 9.01 -2.06
C ARG A 89 3.88 10.09 -1.27
N GLU A 90 3.20 10.97 -0.59
CA GLU A 90 3.79 12.08 0.19
C GLU A 90 4.20 11.65 1.59
N ILE A 91 3.66 10.54 2.11
CA ILE A 91 4.00 10.04 3.45
C ILE A 91 5.27 9.21 3.35
N ARG A 92 6.40 9.89 3.48
CA ARG A 92 7.75 9.36 3.29
C ARG A 92 8.61 9.61 4.51
N TYR A 93 9.50 8.70 4.83
CA TYR A 93 10.40 8.79 5.96
C TYR A 93 11.85 8.88 5.52
N ALA A 94 12.69 9.49 6.36
CA ALA A 94 14.09 9.71 6.06
C ALA A 94 14.82 8.41 5.71
N GLY A 95 15.60 8.45 4.62
CA GLY A 95 16.39 7.32 4.15
C GLY A 95 15.69 6.30 3.26
N ALA A 96 14.37 6.42 3.06
CA ALA A 96 13.64 5.56 2.12
C ALA A 96 13.65 6.15 0.70
N GLU A 97 13.78 5.28 -0.30
CA GLU A 97 13.61 5.65 -1.71
C GLU A 97 12.12 5.73 -2.06
N HIS A 98 11.78 6.63 -2.95
CA HIS A 98 10.39 6.83 -3.40
C HIS A 98 10.36 7.06 -4.91
N PRO A 99 10.62 6.02 -5.71
CA PRO A 99 10.55 6.11 -7.15
C PRO A 99 9.12 6.36 -7.60
N TYR A 100 8.96 7.10 -8.70
CA TYR A 100 7.68 7.25 -9.39
C TYR A 100 7.55 6.12 -10.42
N PRO A 101 6.64 5.15 -10.25
CA PRO A 101 6.59 3.94 -11.09
C PRO A 101 6.45 4.22 -12.59
N ALA A 102 5.68 5.24 -12.99
CA ALA A 102 5.51 5.63 -14.39
C ALA A 102 6.80 6.14 -15.07
N ALA A 103 7.87 6.44 -14.32
CA ALA A 103 9.17 6.76 -14.88
C ALA A 103 9.98 5.51 -15.28
N TYR A 104 9.58 4.33 -14.83
CA TYR A 104 10.26 3.06 -15.06
C TYR A 104 9.56 2.16 -16.09
N TYR A 105 8.28 2.37 -16.30
CA TYR A 105 7.49 1.60 -17.26
C TYR A 105 6.43 2.48 -17.93
N ASP A 106 6.42 2.49 -19.26
CA ASP A 106 5.56 3.39 -20.03
C ASP A 106 4.07 3.03 -19.90
N ASN A 107 3.70 1.74 -19.93
CA ASN A 107 2.31 1.30 -19.79
C ASN A 107 1.83 1.33 -18.33
N THR A 108 1.91 2.50 -17.68
CA THR A 108 1.57 2.70 -16.28
C THR A 108 0.36 3.61 -16.10
N LEU A 109 -0.58 3.15 -15.27
CA LEU A 109 -1.69 3.93 -14.74
C LEU A 109 -1.44 4.20 -13.26
N THR A 110 -1.42 5.46 -12.87
CA THR A 110 -1.24 5.88 -11.48
C THR A 110 -2.57 6.24 -10.85
N CYS A 111 -2.97 5.52 -9.80
CA CYS A 111 -4.13 5.84 -8.98
C CYS A 111 -3.68 6.64 -7.76
N TYR A 112 -4.20 7.83 -7.58
CA TYR A 112 -3.87 8.72 -6.47
C TYR A 112 -5.10 9.21 -5.73
N SER A 113 -4.96 9.41 -4.42
CA SER A 113 -6.02 9.95 -3.57
C SER A 113 -5.47 10.97 -2.57
N PHE A 114 -6.17 12.08 -2.40
CA PHE A 114 -5.90 13.08 -1.36
C PHE A 114 -6.36 12.65 0.04
N SER A 115 -6.96 11.47 0.15
CA SER A 115 -7.47 10.92 1.42
C SER A 115 -6.42 10.82 2.51
N LYS A 116 -5.13 10.61 2.16
CA LYS A 116 -4.05 10.35 3.12
C LYS A 116 -3.15 11.56 3.31
N SER A 117 -2.61 12.11 2.24
CA SER A 117 -1.69 13.25 2.28
C SER A 117 -2.32 14.52 2.88
N MET A 118 -3.57 14.79 2.55
CA MET A 118 -4.32 15.96 3.03
C MET A 118 -5.31 15.63 4.16
N SER A 119 -5.38 14.37 4.64
CA SER A 119 -6.36 13.93 5.64
C SER A 119 -7.81 14.20 5.25
N LEU A 120 -8.17 14.03 3.98
CA LEU A 120 -9.49 14.29 3.40
C LEU A 120 -10.22 13.00 2.94
N PRO A 121 -10.26 11.91 3.73
CA PRO A 121 -10.86 10.66 3.27
C PRO A 121 -12.37 10.76 3.01
N GLY A 122 -13.06 11.66 3.72
CA GLY A 122 -14.51 11.89 3.58
C GLY A 122 -14.90 12.62 2.31
N GLU A 123 -14.00 13.40 1.73
CA GLU A 123 -14.27 14.25 0.55
C GLU A 123 -14.25 13.47 -0.77
N ARG A 124 -13.82 12.22 -0.76
CA ARG A 124 -13.85 11.29 -1.89
C ARG A 124 -13.22 11.87 -3.16
N ILE A 125 -12.01 12.41 -3.05
CA ILE A 125 -11.30 13.05 -4.15
C ILE A 125 -9.95 12.39 -4.42
N GLY A 126 -9.68 12.13 -5.70
CA GLY A 126 -8.45 11.56 -6.23
C GLY A 126 -8.46 11.63 -7.75
N TYR A 127 -7.50 11.02 -8.38
CA TYR A 127 -7.39 10.95 -9.84
C TYR A 127 -6.70 9.67 -10.29
N VAL A 128 -6.92 9.31 -11.54
CA VAL A 128 -6.09 8.36 -12.27
C VAL A 128 -5.31 9.13 -13.33
N ALA A 129 -4.00 8.94 -13.36
CA ALA A 129 -3.13 9.48 -14.40
C ALA A 129 -2.65 8.35 -15.30
N VAL A 130 -2.88 8.47 -16.60
CA VAL A 130 -2.32 7.57 -17.61
C VAL A 130 -0.99 8.14 -18.08
N ASN A 131 0.06 7.35 -18.09
CA ASN A 131 1.31 7.76 -18.70
C ASN A 131 1.06 8.08 -20.19
N PRO A 132 1.42 9.26 -20.69
CA PRO A 132 1.14 9.64 -22.08
C PRO A 132 1.88 8.78 -23.12
N LYS A 133 2.87 7.98 -22.69
CA LYS A 133 3.57 7.01 -23.52
C LYS A 133 2.92 5.60 -23.53
N ALA A 134 1.90 5.39 -22.70
CA ALA A 134 1.21 4.11 -22.63
C ALA A 134 0.50 3.81 -23.96
N GLU A 135 0.44 2.54 -24.34
CA GLU A 135 -0.33 2.12 -25.49
C GLU A 135 -1.80 2.47 -25.33
N GLY A 136 -2.36 3.17 -26.32
CA GLY A 136 -3.77 3.59 -26.29
C GLY A 136 -4.10 4.62 -25.20
N ALA A 137 -3.13 5.44 -24.74
CA ALA A 137 -3.30 6.37 -23.63
C ALA A 137 -4.57 7.22 -23.72
N ASP A 138 -4.87 7.82 -24.88
CA ASP A 138 -6.06 8.65 -25.06
C ASP A 138 -7.36 7.82 -24.92
N ILE A 139 -7.36 6.60 -25.47
CA ILE A 139 -8.50 5.67 -25.35
C ILE A 139 -8.71 5.28 -23.90
N LEU A 140 -7.63 5.00 -23.14
CA LEU A 140 -7.70 4.62 -21.72
C LEU A 140 -8.29 5.75 -20.88
N VAL A 141 -7.93 7.02 -21.14
CA VAL A 141 -8.52 8.18 -20.44
C VAL A 141 -10.02 8.26 -20.69
N ASP A 142 -10.46 8.14 -21.95
CA ASP A 142 -11.88 8.18 -22.31
C ASP A 142 -12.66 7.01 -21.70
N MET A 143 -12.10 5.80 -21.73
CA MET A 143 -12.72 4.61 -21.13
C MET A 143 -12.87 4.77 -19.61
N MET A 144 -11.85 5.26 -18.91
CA MET A 144 -11.92 5.49 -17.47
C MET A 144 -12.98 6.53 -17.11
N ALA A 145 -13.14 7.60 -17.90
CA ALA A 145 -14.20 8.58 -17.72
C ALA A 145 -15.60 7.95 -17.88
N GLN A 146 -15.77 7.06 -18.84
CA GLN A 146 -17.04 6.33 -19.05
C GLN A 146 -17.33 5.33 -17.92
N ILE A 147 -16.33 4.55 -17.50
CA ILE A 147 -16.45 3.60 -16.39
C ILE A 147 -16.79 4.33 -15.08
N SER A 148 -16.11 5.44 -14.80
CA SER A 148 -16.36 6.25 -13.61
C SER A 148 -17.83 6.71 -13.55
N ARG A 149 -18.41 7.14 -14.67
CA ARG A 149 -19.83 7.50 -14.76
C ARG A 149 -20.73 6.28 -14.56
N GLY A 150 -20.41 5.18 -15.23
CA GLY A 150 -21.21 3.94 -15.16
C GLY A 150 -21.25 3.33 -13.77
N THR A 151 -20.17 3.49 -12.98
CA THR A 151 -20.08 3.01 -11.59
C THR A 151 -20.61 4.00 -10.55
N GLY A 152 -21.12 5.17 -10.98
CA GLY A 152 -21.69 6.17 -10.09
C GLY A 152 -20.68 7.13 -9.44
N HIS A 153 -19.41 7.08 -9.83
CA HIS A 153 -18.34 7.97 -9.35
C HIS A 153 -18.07 9.13 -10.32
N ASN A 154 -19.10 9.79 -10.78
CA ASN A 154 -19.01 10.76 -11.88
C ASN A 154 -17.90 11.81 -11.68
N CYS A 155 -17.92 12.55 -10.58
CA CYS A 155 -16.86 13.47 -10.17
C CYS A 155 -17.01 13.88 -8.69
N PRO A 156 -15.93 14.32 -8.03
CA PRO A 156 -16.04 14.96 -6.71
C PRO A 156 -16.79 16.30 -6.81
N PRO A 157 -17.34 16.81 -5.69
CA PRO A 157 -17.96 18.15 -5.67
C PRO A 157 -17.01 19.25 -6.16
N SER A 158 -17.49 20.16 -7.00
CA SER A 158 -16.67 21.23 -7.60
C SER A 158 -15.99 22.13 -6.57
N LEU A 159 -16.65 22.38 -5.43
CA LEU A 159 -16.08 23.13 -4.32
C LEU A 159 -14.80 22.46 -3.79
N ILE A 160 -14.84 21.16 -3.59
CA ILE A 160 -13.71 20.38 -3.09
C ILE A 160 -12.58 20.32 -4.13
N GLN A 161 -12.91 20.18 -5.41
CA GLN A 161 -11.91 20.24 -6.49
C GLN A 161 -11.15 21.58 -6.49
N GLN A 162 -11.89 22.70 -6.36
CA GLN A 162 -11.28 24.04 -6.30
C GLN A 162 -10.45 24.24 -5.03
N ALA A 163 -10.92 23.76 -3.87
CA ALA A 163 -10.18 23.83 -2.63
C ALA A 163 -8.86 23.05 -2.70
N VAL A 164 -8.90 21.80 -3.19
CA VAL A 164 -7.71 20.97 -3.38
C VAL A 164 -6.74 21.61 -4.39
N ALA A 165 -7.24 22.21 -5.49
CA ALA A 165 -6.40 22.88 -6.46
C ALA A 165 -5.61 24.07 -5.86
N GLN A 166 -6.16 24.74 -4.85
CA GLN A 166 -5.44 25.82 -4.12
C GLN A 166 -4.42 25.29 -3.11
N CYS A 167 -4.54 24.02 -2.71
CA CYS A 167 -3.72 23.39 -1.68
C CYS A 167 -2.93 22.19 -2.24
N ILE A 168 -2.70 22.14 -3.55
CA ILE A 168 -2.13 20.95 -4.22
C ILE A 168 -0.75 20.55 -3.65
N ASP A 169 0.02 21.52 -3.19
CA ASP A 169 1.35 21.33 -2.60
C ASP A 169 1.31 21.19 -1.06
N CYS A 170 0.11 21.19 -0.47
CA CYS A 170 -0.05 21.04 0.98
C CYS A 170 -0.17 19.58 1.40
N THR A 171 0.32 19.30 2.60
CA THR A 171 0.08 18.00 3.28
C THR A 171 -0.35 18.26 4.72
N SER A 172 -0.94 17.26 5.38
CA SER A 172 -1.02 17.24 6.83
C SER A 172 0.39 17.25 7.44
N ASP A 173 0.51 17.46 8.76
CA ASP A 173 1.81 17.37 9.44
C ASP A 173 2.30 15.92 9.47
N LEU A 174 3.14 15.57 8.51
CA LEU A 174 3.67 14.21 8.35
C LEU A 174 4.76 13.89 9.37
N SER A 175 5.33 14.88 10.08
CA SER A 175 6.37 14.67 11.10
C SER A 175 5.85 13.89 12.30
N VAL A 176 4.56 14.04 12.61
CA VAL A 176 3.87 13.26 13.64
C VAL A 176 3.90 11.76 13.32
N TYR A 177 3.70 11.41 12.04
CA TYR A 177 3.73 10.00 11.62
C TYR A 177 5.14 9.40 11.74
N GLU A 178 6.18 10.13 11.35
CA GLU A 178 7.56 9.65 11.49
C GLU A 178 7.96 9.48 12.97
N THR A 179 7.55 10.41 13.83
CA THR A 179 7.73 10.30 15.29
C THR A 179 7.05 9.04 15.84
N ASN A 180 5.79 8.85 15.50
CA ASN A 180 5.00 7.70 15.93
C ASN A 180 5.56 6.37 15.43
N MET A 181 5.97 6.34 14.16
CA MET A 181 6.63 5.18 13.55
C MET A 181 7.89 4.80 14.31
N ASN A 182 8.77 5.76 14.59
CA ASN A 182 10.02 5.49 15.29
C ASN A 182 9.78 4.98 16.73
N LEU A 183 8.80 5.53 17.45
CA LEU A 183 8.42 5.05 18.79
C LEU A 183 7.98 3.58 18.74
N LEU A 184 7.06 3.23 17.84
CA LEU A 184 6.55 1.86 17.71
C LEU A 184 7.64 0.91 17.20
N TYR A 185 8.38 1.28 16.15
CA TYR A 185 9.42 0.44 15.59
C TYR A 185 10.47 0.08 16.65
N ASN A 186 11.01 1.08 17.35
CA ASN A 186 12.03 0.85 18.36
C ASN A 186 11.52 -0.04 19.50
N LYS A 187 10.28 0.17 19.95
CA LYS A 187 9.66 -0.65 21.00
C LYS A 187 9.43 -2.09 20.54
N LEU A 188 8.93 -2.29 19.34
CA LEU A 188 8.71 -3.63 18.78
C LEU A 188 10.03 -4.41 18.66
N VAL A 189 11.09 -3.76 18.17
CA VAL A 189 12.43 -4.37 18.10
C VAL A 189 12.97 -4.71 19.51
N GLU A 190 12.83 -3.80 20.47
CA GLU A 190 13.21 -4.01 21.88
C GLU A 190 12.51 -5.23 22.47
N LEU A 191 11.22 -5.41 22.15
CA LEU A 191 10.41 -6.53 22.62
C LEU A 191 10.63 -7.84 21.84
N GLY A 192 11.52 -7.86 20.87
CA GLY A 192 11.89 -9.05 20.10
C GLY A 192 10.97 -9.37 18.92
N PHE A 193 10.10 -8.46 18.49
CA PHE A 193 9.32 -8.66 17.28
C PHE A 193 10.19 -8.56 16.03
N THR A 194 9.94 -9.44 15.07
CA THR A 194 10.48 -9.30 13.71
C THR A 194 9.63 -8.28 12.95
N VAL A 195 10.23 -7.19 12.50
CA VAL A 195 9.53 -6.12 11.80
C VAL A 195 10.46 -5.40 10.82
N VAL A 196 9.99 -5.17 9.60
CA VAL A 196 10.68 -4.33 8.64
C VAL A 196 10.35 -2.87 8.94
N LYS A 197 11.37 -2.00 8.95
CA LYS A 197 11.16 -0.58 9.23
C LYS A 197 10.37 0.06 8.09
N PRO A 198 9.22 0.72 8.38
CA PRO A 198 8.46 1.43 7.37
C PRO A 198 9.28 2.55 6.70
N GLY A 199 9.17 2.65 5.37
CA GLY A 199 9.73 3.74 4.58
C GLY A 199 8.70 4.82 4.24
N GLY A 200 7.43 4.56 4.53
CA GLY A 200 6.31 5.46 4.29
C GLY A 200 5.03 4.96 4.91
N THR A 201 3.89 5.50 4.49
CA THR A 201 2.55 5.26 5.03
C THR A 201 2.40 5.67 6.51
N PHE A 202 1.38 5.18 7.16
CA PHE A 202 1.20 5.25 8.62
C PHE A 202 0.86 3.86 9.19
N TYR A 203 1.46 2.80 8.57
CA TYR A 203 1.32 1.42 9.01
C TYR A 203 2.67 0.80 9.34
N ILE A 204 2.66 -0.09 10.32
CA ILE A 204 3.76 -0.99 10.64
C ILE A 204 3.22 -2.42 10.72
N PHE A 205 4.01 -3.40 10.25
CA PHE A 205 3.55 -4.76 10.01
C PHE A 205 4.49 -5.81 10.61
N PRO A 206 4.46 -5.98 11.94
CA PRO A 206 5.29 -6.95 12.64
C PRO A 206 4.78 -8.38 12.47
N LYS A 207 5.68 -9.35 12.61
CA LYS A 207 5.34 -10.75 12.78
C LYS A 207 4.76 -10.98 14.19
N CYS A 208 3.68 -11.78 14.28
CA CYS A 208 3.10 -12.19 15.55
C CYS A 208 4.08 -13.07 16.36
N LEU A 209 3.91 -13.10 17.69
CA LEU A 209 4.67 -13.97 18.57
C LEU A 209 4.12 -15.40 18.61
N GLU A 210 3.03 -15.66 17.92
CA GLU A 210 2.45 -16.97 17.64
C GLU A 210 2.08 -17.09 16.16
N SER A 211 1.79 -18.31 15.70
CA SER A 211 1.51 -18.55 14.28
C SER A 211 0.12 -18.10 13.84
N ASP A 212 -0.84 -18.08 14.77
CA ASP A 212 -2.23 -17.65 14.50
C ASP A 212 -2.38 -16.16 14.75
N SER A 213 -2.40 -15.37 13.69
CA SER A 213 -2.55 -13.92 13.76
C SER A 213 -3.93 -13.47 14.27
N MET A 214 -4.97 -14.28 14.05
CA MET A 214 -6.30 -13.98 14.57
C MET A 214 -6.32 -14.13 16.10
N ALA A 215 -5.80 -15.26 16.62
CA ALA A 215 -5.69 -15.49 18.06
C ALA A 215 -4.80 -14.44 18.74
N PHE A 216 -3.67 -14.07 18.09
CA PHE A 216 -2.80 -12.99 18.56
C PHE A 216 -3.53 -11.66 18.68
N CYS A 217 -4.28 -11.27 17.66
CA CYS A 217 -5.04 -10.01 17.66
C CYS A 217 -6.21 -10.03 18.67
N GLU A 218 -6.86 -11.17 18.87
CA GLU A 218 -7.88 -11.31 19.94
C GLU A 218 -7.25 -11.14 21.32
N LYS A 219 -6.12 -11.78 21.58
CA LYS A 219 -5.40 -11.64 22.86
C LYS A 219 -4.91 -10.21 23.09
N ALA A 220 -4.51 -9.50 22.04
CA ALA A 220 -4.08 -8.11 22.15
C ALA A 220 -5.19 -7.18 22.71
N LYS A 221 -6.47 -7.52 22.49
CA LYS A 221 -7.60 -6.76 23.04
C LYS A 221 -7.68 -6.80 24.56
N GLU A 222 -7.15 -7.86 25.20
CA GLU A 222 -7.06 -7.95 26.67
C GLU A 222 -6.13 -6.86 27.26
N PHE A 223 -5.30 -6.27 26.41
CA PHE A 223 -4.37 -5.19 26.74
C PHE A 223 -4.74 -3.84 26.08
N ASP A 224 -5.99 -3.68 25.66
CA ASP A 224 -6.52 -2.48 24.97
C ASP A 224 -5.81 -2.14 23.65
N LEU A 225 -5.26 -3.16 22.96
CA LEU A 225 -4.65 -3.04 21.63
C LEU A 225 -5.60 -3.56 20.56
N LEU A 226 -5.98 -2.70 19.62
CA LEU A 226 -6.78 -3.06 18.46
C LEU A 226 -5.84 -3.23 17.26
N LEU A 227 -5.52 -4.48 16.94
CA LEU A 227 -4.62 -4.87 15.86
C LEU A 227 -5.41 -5.50 14.72
N VAL A 228 -4.87 -5.47 13.51
CA VAL A 228 -5.50 -6.08 12.33
C VAL A 228 -4.67 -7.28 11.88
N PRO A 229 -5.24 -8.50 11.86
CA PRO A 229 -4.49 -9.70 11.46
C PRO A 229 -4.05 -9.62 10.00
N GLY A 230 -2.89 -10.21 9.72
CA GLY A 230 -2.26 -10.21 8.40
C GLY A 230 -2.94 -11.09 7.37
N ASP A 231 -3.83 -11.98 7.80
CA ASP A 231 -4.57 -12.92 6.94
C ASP A 231 -5.34 -12.19 5.85
N GLY A 232 -6.04 -11.10 6.20
CA GLY A 232 -6.77 -10.27 5.25
C GLY A 232 -5.89 -9.56 4.22
N PHE A 233 -4.57 -9.53 4.44
CA PHE A 233 -3.58 -8.96 3.51
C PHE A 233 -2.77 -10.05 2.78
N GLY A 234 -3.12 -11.33 2.96
CA GLY A 234 -2.43 -12.47 2.36
C GLY A 234 -1.10 -12.82 3.04
N VAL A 235 -0.88 -12.40 4.28
CA VAL A 235 0.35 -12.66 5.05
C VAL A 235 -0.03 -13.14 6.45
N PRO A 236 -0.47 -14.41 6.62
CA PRO A 236 -0.80 -14.98 7.93
C PRO A 236 0.43 -14.96 8.86
N GLY A 237 0.19 -14.88 10.16
CA GLY A 237 1.24 -14.81 11.17
C GLY A 237 1.86 -13.41 11.33
N TYR A 238 1.28 -12.39 10.70
CA TYR A 238 1.63 -10.97 10.85
C TYR A 238 0.43 -10.17 11.36
N PHE A 239 0.66 -8.95 11.84
CA PHE A 239 -0.41 -8.01 12.21
C PHE A 239 -0.07 -6.59 11.79
N ARG A 240 -1.10 -5.81 11.47
CA ARG A 240 -0.94 -4.39 11.14
C ARG A 240 -1.31 -3.49 12.32
N MET A 241 -0.48 -2.51 12.59
CA MET A 241 -0.79 -1.36 13.44
C MET A 241 -0.86 -0.10 12.58
N ALA A 242 -1.84 0.77 12.85
CA ALA A 242 -1.91 2.11 12.30
C ALA A 242 -1.45 3.12 13.36
N TYR A 243 -0.60 4.06 12.99
CA TYR A 243 -0.08 5.09 13.89
C TYR A 243 -0.45 6.53 13.48
N CYS A 244 -1.49 6.69 12.67
CA CYS A 244 -2.09 7.99 12.33
C CYS A 244 -3.01 8.50 13.46
N ILE A 245 -2.48 8.53 14.67
CA ILE A 245 -3.15 8.94 15.91
C ILE A 245 -2.23 9.86 16.71
N ASP A 246 -2.75 10.50 17.76
CA ASP A 246 -1.97 11.35 18.63
C ASP A 246 -0.77 10.60 19.25
N THR A 247 0.38 11.26 19.32
CA THR A 247 1.62 10.68 19.85
C THR A 247 1.46 10.18 21.30
N GLU A 248 0.67 10.86 22.13
CA GLU A 248 0.36 10.41 23.49
C GLU A 248 -0.34 9.03 23.51
N LYS A 249 -1.24 8.78 22.55
CA LYS A 249 -1.90 7.48 22.42
C LYS A 249 -0.90 6.40 22.00
N VAL A 250 0.02 6.72 21.08
CA VAL A 250 1.11 5.82 20.73
C VAL A 250 1.98 5.52 21.94
N GLN A 251 2.41 6.52 22.71
CA GLN A 251 3.20 6.33 23.92
C GLN A 251 2.51 5.42 24.95
N ARG A 252 1.20 5.61 25.16
CA ARG A 252 0.42 4.71 26.03
C ARG A 252 0.37 3.28 25.52
N SER A 253 0.29 3.08 24.21
CA SER A 253 0.27 1.74 23.61
C SER A 253 1.57 0.97 23.81
N LEU A 254 2.72 1.64 24.01
CA LEU A 254 4.00 0.98 24.25
C LEU A 254 3.98 0.09 25.49
N ALA A 255 3.39 0.58 26.58
CA ALA A 255 3.23 -0.21 27.83
C ALA A 255 2.26 -1.40 27.65
N ALA A 256 1.25 -1.25 26.78
CA ALA A 256 0.34 -2.33 26.43
C ALA A 256 1.05 -3.41 25.61
N LEU A 257 1.92 -3.01 24.66
CA LEU A 257 2.76 -3.93 23.88
C LEU A 257 3.73 -4.72 24.77
N GLU A 258 4.31 -4.08 25.80
CA GLU A 258 5.17 -4.77 26.79
C GLU A 258 4.40 -5.90 27.51
N LYS A 259 3.18 -5.60 27.97
CA LYS A 259 2.33 -6.60 28.62
C LYS A 259 1.94 -7.74 27.70
N LEU A 260 1.58 -7.41 26.46
CA LEU A 260 1.25 -8.41 25.43
C LEU A 260 2.46 -9.30 25.15
N ALA A 261 3.66 -8.73 24.92
CA ALA A 261 4.87 -9.50 24.68
C ALA A 261 5.25 -10.40 25.86
N ALA A 262 5.16 -9.89 27.10
CA ALA A 262 5.41 -10.66 28.32
C ALA A 262 4.48 -11.87 28.48
N ALA A 263 3.26 -11.82 27.94
CA ALA A 263 2.31 -12.93 27.99
C ALA A 263 2.74 -14.12 27.09
N TYR A 264 3.71 -13.93 26.18
CA TYR A 264 4.29 -14.96 25.29
C TYR A 264 5.69 -15.42 25.71
N GLN A 265 6.30 -14.78 26.71
CA GLN A 265 7.66 -15.10 27.19
C GLN A 265 7.68 -16.14 28.33
N LYS A 266 6.60 -16.92 28.53
CA LYS A 266 6.50 -17.94 29.58
C LYS A 266 7.10 -19.25 29.19
#